data_caba9a89bb85ee90ce764bffbd5523d5
#
_entry.id   caba9a89bb85ee90ce764bffbd5523d5
#
_cell.length_a   1.000
_cell.length_b   1.000
_cell.length_c   1.000
_cell.angle_alpha   90.00
_cell.angle_beta   90.00
_cell.angle_gamma   90.00
#
_symmetry.space_group_name_H-M   'P 1'
#
loop_
_entity.id
_entity.type
_entity.pdbx_description
1 polymer ?
#
loop_
_entity_poly.entity_id
_entity_poly.type
_entity_poly.pdbx_seq_one_letter_code
_entity_poly.pdbx_strand_id
1 'polypeptide(L)'
;MTSPWRVFIAEPAKADIQGAAEYISRTLCNPPAAQRLLNDLEAAIRSLSSHPARHRAVPVSPWRERGYHGFCIRNHLILYRIDARGRTIHVARVFHAAQDWVSRLDSLR
;
A
#
# COMPACT_ATOMS: atom_id res chain seq x y z
N MET A 1 0.67 4.52 -27.54
CA MET A 1 0.35 4.89 -26.16
C MET A 1 0.30 3.66 -25.27
N THR A 2 0.96 3.72 -24.14
CA THR A 2 0.93 2.63 -23.18
C THR A 2 -0.34 2.73 -22.35
N SER A 3 -1.09 1.65 -22.26
CA SER A 3 -2.28 1.61 -21.38
C SER A 3 -1.85 1.73 -19.93
N PRO A 4 -2.62 2.43 -19.09
CA PRO A 4 -2.31 2.46 -17.66
C PRO A 4 -2.42 1.07 -17.05
N TRP A 5 -1.67 0.83 -15.98
CA TRP A 5 -1.77 -0.40 -15.22
C TRP A 5 -3.06 -0.41 -14.40
N ARG A 6 -3.66 -1.58 -14.30
CA ARG A 6 -4.84 -1.75 -13.44
C ARG A 6 -4.37 -1.91 -12.00
N VAL A 7 -5.07 -1.27 -11.08
CA VAL A 7 -4.73 -1.31 -9.66
C VAL A 7 -5.87 -1.97 -8.88
N PHE A 8 -5.54 -3.04 -8.19
CA PHE A 8 -6.46 -3.73 -7.28
C PHE A 8 -5.97 -3.57 -5.85
N ILE A 9 -6.90 -3.36 -4.94
CA ILE A 9 -6.59 -3.26 -3.51
C ILE A 9 -7.14 -4.51 -2.84
N ALA A 10 -6.25 -5.31 -2.25
CA ALA A 10 -6.65 -6.53 -1.56
C ALA A 10 -7.49 -6.21 -0.32
N GLU A 11 -8.36 -7.12 0.07
CA GLU A 11 -9.22 -6.92 1.24
C GLU A 11 -8.43 -6.61 2.52
N PRO A 12 -7.30 -7.29 2.83
CA PRO A 12 -6.51 -6.91 3.99
C PRO A 12 -5.97 -5.48 3.92
N ALA A 13 -5.61 -5.00 2.72
CA ALA A 13 -5.14 -3.63 2.55
C ALA A 13 -6.27 -2.62 2.79
N LYS A 14 -7.48 -2.92 2.31
CA LYS A 14 -8.65 -2.08 2.58
C LYS A 14 -8.92 -2.00 4.08
N ALA A 15 -8.83 -3.13 4.77
CA ALA A 15 -9.01 -3.17 6.22
C ALA A 15 -7.94 -2.36 6.95
N ASP A 16 -6.68 -2.42 6.49
CA ASP A 16 -5.59 -1.63 7.05
C ASP A 16 -5.88 -0.13 6.93
N ILE A 17 -6.31 0.30 5.75
CA ILE A 17 -6.61 1.72 5.47
C ILE A 17 -7.77 2.19 6.35
N GLN A 18 -8.84 1.40 6.41
CA GLN A 18 -10.01 1.75 7.21
C GLN A 18 -9.67 1.80 8.69
N GLY A 19 -8.89 0.83 9.19
CA GLY A 19 -8.46 0.81 10.59
C GLY A 19 -7.62 2.02 10.95
N ALA A 20 -6.71 2.44 10.08
CA ALA A 20 -5.90 3.63 10.29
C ALA A 20 -6.77 4.90 10.38
N ALA A 21 -7.73 5.04 9.47
CA ALA A 21 -8.63 6.18 9.47
C ALA A 21 -9.52 6.21 10.72
N GLU A 22 -10.05 5.06 11.12
CA GLU A 22 -10.89 4.96 12.32
C GLU A 22 -10.09 5.30 13.59
N TYR A 23 -8.85 4.87 13.68
CA TYR A 23 -7.99 5.20 14.81
C TYR A 23 -7.83 6.71 14.95
N ILE A 24 -7.53 7.40 13.84
CA ILE A 24 -7.35 8.85 13.86
C ILE A 24 -8.67 9.56 14.16
N SER A 25 -9.75 9.12 13.55
CA SER A 25 -11.06 9.75 13.70
C SER A 25 -11.62 9.59 15.12
N ARG A 26 -11.56 8.38 15.67
CA ARG A 26 -12.18 8.05 16.95
C ARG A 26 -11.22 8.19 18.13
N THR A 27 -10.06 7.53 18.07
CA THR A 27 -9.13 7.50 19.19
C THR A 27 -8.41 8.83 19.37
N LEU A 28 -7.99 9.45 18.27
CA LEU A 28 -7.34 10.75 18.30
C LEU A 28 -8.32 11.91 18.15
N CYS A 29 -9.63 11.61 18.02
CA CYS A 29 -10.69 12.60 17.92
C CYS A 29 -10.43 13.64 16.84
N ASN A 30 -9.93 13.21 15.67
CA ASN A 30 -9.56 14.13 14.59
C ASN A 30 -10.07 13.66 13.22
N PRO A 31 -11.40 13.72 12.98
CA PRO A 31 -11.97 13.29 11.69
C PRO A 31 -11.36 13.99 10.47
N PRO A 32 -11.06 15.32 10.50
CA PRO A 32 -10.40 15.94 9.33
C PRO A 32 -9.05 15.33 9.00
N ALA A 33 -8.25 14.97 10.01
CA ALA A 33 -6.96 14.31 9.77
C ALA A 33 -7.15 12.91 9.18
N ALA A 34 -8.18 12.18 9.61
CA ALA A 34 -8.52 10.88 9.04
C ALA A 34 -8.86 11.01 7.56
N GLN A 35 -9.63 12.02 7.18
CA GLN A 35 -9.99 12.25 5.79
C GLN A 35 -8.77 12.63 4.95
N ARG A 36 -7.86 13.44 5.50
CA ARG A 36 -6.62 13.80 4.78
C ARG A 36 -5.77 12.56 4.54
N LEU A 37 -5.65 11.68 5.53
CA LEU A 37 -4.91 10.43 5.36
C LEU A 37 -5.52 9.57 4.25
N LEU A 38 -6.84 9.38 4.26
CA LEU A 38 -7.54 8.61 3.23
C LEU A 38 -7.29 9.20 1.84
N ASN A 39 -7.39 10.51 1.70
CA ASN A 39 -7.17 11.18 0.42
C ASN A 39 -5.75 10.97 -0.08
N ASP A 40 -4.77 11.08 0.81
CA ASP A 40 -3.36 10.94 0.43
C ASP A 40 -3.00 9.50 0.07
N LEU A 41 -3.51 8.52 0.83
CA LEU A 41 -3.30 7.11 0.52
C LEU A 41 -3.95 6.75 -0.82
N GLU A 42 -5.16 7.23 -1.05
CA GLU A 42 -5.86 6.97 -2.31
C GLU A 42 -5.12 7.57 -3.50
N ALA A 43 -4.65 8.81 -3.38
CA ALA A 43 -3.89 9.46 -4.44
C ALA A 43 -2.58 8.72 -4.72
N ALA A 44 -1.88 8.29 -3.67
CA ALA A 44 -0.63 7.56 -3.80
C ALA A 44 -0.85 6.22 -4.50
N ILE A 45 -1.90 5.51 -4.14
CA ILE A 45 -2.23 4.22 -4.76
C ILE A 45 -2.59 4.40 -6.23
N ARG A 46 -3.39 5.41 -6.56
CA ARG A 46 -3.73 5.69 -7.97
C ARG A 46 -2.52 6.02 -8.81
N SER A 47 -1.52 6.68 -8.22
CA SER A 47 -0.31 7.05 -8.95
C SER A 47 0.47 5.84 -9.45
N LEU A 48 0.27 4.67 -8.86
CA LEU A 48 0.96 3.44 -9.27
C LEU A 48 0.57 3.00 -10.68
N SER A 49 -0.59 3.42 -11.19
CA SER A 49 -1.05 3.04 -12.52
C SER A 49 -0.14 3.56 -13.63
N SER A 50 0.64 4.61 -13.38
CA SER A 50 1.51 5.23 -14.38
C SER A 50 2.92 4.66 -14.37
N HIS A 51 3.52 4.49 -13.20
CA HIS A 51 4.92 4.06 -13.06
C HIS A 51 5.07 3.13 -11.87
N PRO A 52 4.61 1.87 -11.98
CA PRO A 52 4.58 0.97 -10.84
C PRO A 52 5.96 0.60 -10.30
N ALA A 53 6.99 0.58 -11.15
CA ALA A 53 8.33 0.16 -10.73
C ALA A 53 9.19 1.30 -10.15
N ARG A 54 8.66 2.52 -10.03
CA ARG A 54 9.45 3.66 -9.54
C ARG A 54 9.84 3.57 -8.07
N HIS A 55 9.14 2.76 -7.29
CA HIS A 55 9.45 2.56 -5.88
C HIS A 55 10.32 1.33 -5.70
N ARG A 56 11.03 1.28 -4.58
CA ARG A 56 11.99 0.21 -4.32
C ARG A 56 11.34 -1.15 -4.19
N ALA A 57 12.03 -2.19 -4.69
CA ALA A 57 11.67 -3.56 -4.39
C ALA A 57 11.87 -3.84 -2.90
N VAL A 58 10.99 -4.68 -2.35
CA VAL A 58 11.13 -5.15 -0.97
C VAL A 58 12.44 -5.94 -0.86
N PRO A 59 13.35 -5.60 0.08
CA PRO A 59 14.67 -6.22 0.13
C PRO A 59 14.71 -7.57 0.84
N VAL A 60 13.57 -8.19 1.06
CA VAL A 60 13.44 -9.44 1.83
C VAL A 60 12.90 -10.54 0.93
N SER A 61 13.65 -11.65 0.82
CA SER A 61 13.21 -12.84 0.09
C SER A 61 12.18 -13.62 0.91
N PRO A 62 11.23 -14.30 0.28
CA PRO A 62 11.01 -14.42 -1.18
C PRO A 62 10.19 -13.28 -1.79
N TRP A 63 9.82 -12.27 -1.00
CA TRP A 63 8.94 -11.17 -1.43
C TRP A 63 9.54 -10.38 -2.57
N ARG A 64 10.85 -10.13 -2.48
CA ARG A 64 11.57 -9.43 -3.52
C ARG A 64 11.42 -10.12 -4.87
N GLU A 65 11.64 -11.42 -4.91
CA GLU A 65 11.57 -12.20 -6.14
C GLU A 65 10.15 -12.38 -6.66
N ARG A 66 9.17 -12.21 -5.78
CA ARG A 66 7.75 -12.26 -6.15
C ARG A 66 7.22 -10.93 -6.70
N GLY A 67 8.07 -9.93 -6.80
CA GLY A 67 7.68 -8.66 -7.40
C GLY A 67 7.06 -7.65 -6.44
N TYR A 68 7.34 -7.76 -5.15
CA TYR A 68 6.85 -6.80 -4.15
C TYR A 68 7.71 -5.56 -4.10
N HIS A 69 7.04 -4.42 -4.04
CA HIS A 69 7.62 -3.09 -3.89
C HIS A 69 6.93 -2.38 -2.74
N GLY A 70 7.56 -1.33 -2.25
CA GLY A 70 6.96 -0.57 -1.16
C GLY A 70 7.43 0.88 -1.13
N PHE A 71 6.60 1.74 -0.58
CA PHE A 71 6.96 3.13 -0.32
C PHE A 71 6.11 3.67 0.83
N CYS A 72 6.63 4.70 1.48
CA CYS A 72 5.96 5.30 2.62
C CYS A 72 5.26 6.59 2.22
N ILE A 73 4.04 6.76 2.75
CA ILE A 73 3.30 8.01 2.68
C ILE A 73 2.68 8.27 4.05
N ARG A 74 2.88 9.45 4.60
CA ARG A 74 2.35 9.84 5.91
C ARG A 74 2.54 8.77 6.99
N ASN A 75 3.75 8.25 7.10
CA ASN A 75 4.10 7.20 8.07
C ASN A 75 3.36 5.88 7.86
N HIS A 76 2.87 5.64 6.66
CA HIS A 76 2.28 4.36 6.28
C HIS A 76 3.06 3.75 5.13
N LEU A 77 3.36 2.47 5.24
CA LEU A 77 4.05 1.71 4.20
C LEU A 77 3.03 1.01 3.33
N ILE A 78 3.01 1.36 2.06
CA ILE A 78 2.16 0.72 1.08
C ILE A 78 2.97 -0.38 0.40
N LEU A 79 2.53 -1.63 0.56
CA LEU A 79 3.16 -2.79 -0.07
C LEU A 79 2.31 -3.25 -1.24
N TYR A 80 2.93 -3.35 -2.41
CA TYR A 80 2.23 -3.79 -3.61
C TYR A 80 3.08 -4.75 -4.43
N ARG A 81 2.39 -5.59 -5.20
CA ARG A 81 3.03 -6.55 -6.10
C ARG A 81 2.72 -6.19 -7.54
N ILE A 82 3.74 -6.23 -8.38
CA ILE A 82 3.60 -5.97 -9.80
C ILE A 82 3.42 -7.30 -10.54
N ASP A 83 2.31 -7.43 -11.25
CA ASP A 83 2.07 -8.55 -12.16
C ASP A 83 2.24 -8.03 -13.58
N ALA A 84 3.42 -8.27 -14.15
CA ALA A 84 3.76 -7.75 -15.47
C ALA A 84 2.91 -8.36 -16.57
N ARG A 85 2.55 -9.63 -16.46
CA ARG A 85 1.77 -10.32 -17.49
C ARG A 85 0.39 -9.70 -17.66
N GLY A 86 -0.28 -9.46 -16.55
CA GLY A 86 -1.62 -8.86 -16.56
C GLY A 86 -1.63 -7.36 -16.53
N ARG A 87 -0.46 -6.72 -16.49
CA ARG A 87 -0.33 -5.27 -16.30
C ARG A 87 -1.19 -4.80 -15.13
N THR A 88 -1.05 -5.51 -14.02
CA THR A 88 -1.87 -5.32 -12.84
C THR A 88 -0.98 -5.08 -11.63
N ILE A 89 -1.43 -4.21 -10.75
CA ILE A 89 -0.78 -3.92 -9.48
C ILE A 89 -1.73 -4.37 -8.39
N HIS A 90 -1.22 -5.17 -7.45
CA HIS A 90 -1.98 -5.65 -6.32
C HIS A 90 -1.47 -4.98 -5.06
N VAL A 91 -2.22 -4.05 -4.50
CA VAL A 91 -1.88 -3.45 -3.20
C VAL A 91 -2.24 -4.47 -2.14
N ALA A 92 -1.21 -5.03 -1.50
CA ALA A 92 -1.36 -6.18 -0.61
C ALA A 92 -1.66 -5.77 0.83
N ARG A 93 -0.91 -4.80 1.35
CA ARG A 93 -1.06 -4.34 2.73
C ARG A 93 -0.69 -2.86 2.83
N VAL A 94 -1.22 -2.20 3.86
CA VAL A 94 -0.82 -0.85 4.25
C VAL A 94 -0.54 -0.88 5.75
N PHE A 95 0.74 -0.80 6.11
CA PHE A 95 1.18 -0.87 7.51
C PHE A 95 1.60 0.50 8.01
N HIS A 96 1.38 0.75 9.31
CA HIS A 96 1.99 1.91 9.95
C HIS A 96 3.52 1.71 9.95
N ALA A 97 4.30 2.74 9.56
CA ALA A 97 5.74 2.61 9.39
C ALA A 97 6.47 2.28 10.71
N ALA A 98 5.87 2.59 11.87
CA ALA A 98 6.44 2.25 13.16
C ALA A 98 6.26 0.78 13.54
N GLN A 99 5.42 0.03 12.82
CA GLN A 99 5.25 -1.39 13.07
C GLN A 99 6.43 -2.17 12.51
N ASP A 100 6.68 -3.35 13.08
CA ASP A 100 7.65 -4.29 12.50
C ASP A 100 7.03 -4.93 11.28
N TRP A 101 7.11 -4.21 10.15
CA TRP A 101 6.47 -4.65 8.91
C TRP A 101 7.15 -5.91 8.33
N VAL A 102 8.43 -6.12 8.63
CA VAL A 102 9.15 -7.29 8.13
C VAL A 102 8.52 -8.57 8.69
N SER A 103 8.22 -8.60 9.99
CA SER A 103 7.57 -9.77 10.58
C SER A 103 6.14 -9.97 10.09
N ARG A 104 5.53 -8.93 9.56
CA ARG A 104 4.17 -9.01 9.01
C ARG A 104 4.11 -9.46 7.56
N LEU A 105 5.25 -9.60 6.90
CA LEU A 105 5.29 -10.07 5.53
C LEU A 105 4.68 -11.47 5.36
N ASP A 106 4.69 -12.28 6.39
CA ASP A 106 4.08 -13.61 6.34
C ASP A 106 2.59 -13.56 6.01
N SER A 107 1.92 -12.44 6.30
CA SER A 107 0.52 -12.26 5.94
C SER A 107 0.29 -12.16 4.43
N LEU A 108 1.36 -12.00 3.65
CA LEU A 108 1.28 -11.95 2.18
C LEU A 108 1.31 -13.33 1.53
N ARG A 109 1.54 -14.37 2.31
CA ARG A 109 1.60 -15.74 1.79
C ARG A 109 0.24 -16.24 1.31
#